data_bf3dd81d0648f3e94183e150386436b4
#
_entry.id   bf3dd81d0648f3e94183e150386436b4
#
_cell.length_a   1.000
_cell.length_b   1.000
_cell.length_c   1.000
_cell.angle_alpha   90.00
_cell.angle_beta   90.00
_cell.angle_gamma   90.00
#
_symmetry.space_group_name_H-M   'P 1'
#
loop_
_entity.id
_entity.type
_entity.pdbx_description
1 polymer ?
#
loop_
_entity_poly.entity_id
_entity_poly.type
_entity_poly.pdbx_seq_one_letter_code
_entity_poly.pdbx_strand_id
1 'polypeptide(L)'
;MPAGFVIAQLKVTNSENYKEYIEKVTPVVKKFGGEFLVRNGEYKIFDGETQFPRIIILKFSSYEKALEWYNSEEYKPIKQIRLDNSEGTNIIIKGIWKN
;
A
#
# COMPACT_ATOMS: atom_id res chain seq x y z
N MET A 1 12.05 11.13 14.20
CA MET A 1 11.33 9.84 14.14
C MET A 1 11.52 9.21 12.78
N PRO A 2 11.68 7.89 12.71
CA PRO A 2 11.72 7.24 11.39
C PRO A 2 10.35 7.29 10.73
N ALA A 3 10.35 7.43 9.41
CA ALA A 3 9.14 7.34 8.63
C ALA A 3 8.58 5.91 8.69
N GLY A 4 7.30 5.75 8.37
CA GLY A 4 6.68 4.45 8.19
C GLY A 4 6.44 4.22 6.70
N PHE A 5 6.69 3.02 6.24
CA PHE A 5 6.45 2.66 4.84
C PHE A 5 5.47 1.52 4.76
N VAL A 6 4.62 1.58 3.76
CA VAL A 6 3.72 0.48 3.41
C VAL A 6 4.20 -0.06 2.08
N ILE A 7 4.48 -1.35 2.04
CA ILE A 7 4.93 -2.01 0.82
C ILE A 7 3.90 -3.09 0.47
N ALA A 8 3.20 -2.88 -0.63
CA ALA A 8 2.21 -3.84 -1.13
C ALA A 8 2.76 -4.49 -2.39
N GLN A 9 2.73 -5.81 -2.42
CA GLN A 9 3.06 -6.59 -3.59
C GLN A 9 1.86 -7.48 -3.87
N LEU A 10 1.18 -7.22 -4.98
CA LEU A 10 -0.14 -7.78 -5.23
C LEU A 10 -0.25 -8.39 -6.63
N LYS A 11 -1.16 -9.35 -6.73
CA LYS A 11 -1.68 -9.85 -7.99
C LYS A 11 -3.17 -9.55 -7.97
N VAL A 12 -3.62 -8.68 -8.88
CA VAL A 12 -5.04 -8.34 -8.98
C VAL A 12 -5.77 -9.50 -9.65
N THR A 13 -6.78 -10.04 -8.98
CA THR A 13 -7.55 -11.19 -9.48
C THR A 13 -8.82 -10.77 -10.20
N ASN A 14 -9.34 -9.58 -9.92
CA ASN A 14 -10.49 -9.01 -10.62
C ASN A 14 -10.24 -7.51 -10.83
N SER A 15 -9.78 -7.15 -12.03
CA SER A 15 -9.39 -5.78 -12.33
C SER A 15 -10.57 -4.81 -12.34
N GLU A 16 -11.75 -5.25 -12.75
CA GLU A 16 -12.93 -4.38 -12.76
C GLU A 16 -13.29 -3.92 -11.34
N ASN A 17 -13.38 -4.87 -10.42
CA ASN A 17 -13.71 -4.55 -9.03
C ASN A 17 -12.58 -3.82 -8.32
N TYR A 18 -11.33 -4.11 -8.67
CA TYR A 18 -10.18 -3.47 -8.07
C TYR A 18 -10.10 -1.97 -8.38
N LYS A 19 -10.69 -1.52 -9.49
CA LYS A 19 -10.72 -0.10 -9.84
C LYS A 19 -11.35 0.76 -8.76
N GLU A 20 -12.39 0.25 -8.13
CA GLU A 20 -13.05 0.94 -7.02
C GLU A 20 -12.07 1.17 -5.86
N TYR A 21 -11.23 0.16 -5.57
CA TYR A 21 -10.20 0.29 -4.55
C TYR A 21 -9.24 1.43 -4.87
N ILE A 22 -8.75 1.48 -6.11
CA ILE A 22 -7.80 2.51 -6.55
C ILE A 22 -8.37 3.91 -6.33
N GLU A 23 -9.65 4.11 -6.68
CA GLU A 23 -10.31 5.40 -6.54
C GLU A 23 -10.52 5.80 -5.09
N LYS A 24 -10.93 4.85 -4.25
CA LYS A 24 -11.30 5.12 -2.86
C LYS A 24 -10.14 5.23 -1.90
N VAL A 25 -9.03 4.53 -2.17
CA VAL A 25 -7.89 4.50 -1.24
C VAL A 25 -7.14 5.82 -1.22
N THR A 26 -7.05 6.51 -2.34
CA THR A 26 -6.24 7.73 -2.47
C THR A 26 -6.62 8.82 -1.47
N PRO A 27 -7.90 9.23 -1.36
CA PRO A 27 -8.23 10.29 -0.40
C PRO A 27 -8.02 9.86 1.05
N VAL A 28 -8.20 8.58 1.37
CA VAL A 28 -8.00 8.10 2.75
C VAL A 28 -6.51 8.10 3.12
N VAL A 29 -5.64 7.68 2.21
CA VAL A 29 -4.19 7.77 2.41
C VAL A 29 -3.79 9.22 2.69
N LYS A 30 -4.27 10.14 1.87
CA LYS A 30 -3.95 11.57 2.04
C LYS A 30 -4.48 12.14 3.36
N LYS A 31 -5.66 11.72 3.78
CA LYS A 31 -6.26 12.15 5.05
C LYS A 31 -5.35 11.83 6.22
N PHE A 32 -4.66 10.69 6.19
CA PHE A 32 -3.74 10.28 7.25
C PHE A 32 -2.30 10.75 7.02
N GLY A 33 -2.09 11.62 6.05
CA GLY A 33 -0.79 12.21 5.79
C GLY A 33 0.16 11.31 5.00
N GLY A 34 -0.38 10.28 4.38
CA GLY A 34 0.43 9.39 3.54
C GLY A 34 0.62 9.94 2.13
N GLU A 35 1.68 9.49 1.50
CA GLU A 35 1.95 9.81 0.10
C GLU A 35 2.35 8.56 -0.67
N PHE A 36 1.97 8.51 -1.94
CA PHE A 36 2.37 7.43 -2.82
C PHE A 36 3.77 7.73 -3.36
N LEU A 37 4.75 6.88 -3.04
CA LEU A 37 6.10 6.96 -3.59
C LEU A 37 6.22 6.12 -4.84
N VAL A 38 5.58 4.96 -4.85
CA VAL A 38 5.52 4.05 -6.00
C VAL A 38 4.08 3.57 -6.13
N ARG A 39 3.55 3.63 -7.33
CA ARG A 39 2.18 3.19 -7.58
C ARG A 39 2.14 2.42 -8.89
N ASN A 40 2.57 1.16 -8.82
CA ASN A 40 2.62 0.25 -9.95
C ASN A 40 3.44 0.81 -11.13
N GLY A 41 4.62 1.38 -10.82
CA GLY A 41 5.54 1.89 -11.83
C GLY A 41 6.23 0.79 -12.60
N GLU A 42 6.85 1.16 -13.70
CA GLU A 42 7.64 0.24 -14.50
C GLU A 42 8.85 -0.25 -13.72
N TYR A 43 9.17 -1.55 -13.83
CA TYR A 43 10.36 -2.10 -13.19
C TYR A 43 10.89 -3.30 -13.94
N LYS A 44 12.11 -3.69 -13.59
CA LYS A 44 12.75 -4.91 -14.12
C LYS A 44 13.17 -5.78 -12.93
N ILE A 45 13.03 -7.08 -13.09
CA ILE A 45 13.51 -8.05 -12.10
C ILE A 45 14.88 -8.51 -12.55
N PHE A 46 15.90 -8.28 -11.71
CA PHE A 46 17.27 -8.68 -12.00
C PHE A 46 17.59 -10.07 -11.47
N ASP A 47 16.98 -10.44 -10.35
CA ASP A 47 17.20 -11.73 -9.71
C ASP A 47 15.87 -12.28 -9.25
N GLY A 48 15.63 -13.56 -9.53
CA GLY A 48 14.45 -14.25 -9.06
C GLY A 48 13.18 -13.95 -9.84
N GLU A 49 12.07 -14.32 -9.27
CA GLU A 49 10.75 -14.17 -9.88
C GLU A 49 9.76 -13.67 -8.84
N THR A 50 8.65 -13.09 -9.28
CA THR A 50 7.55 -12.73 -8.39
C THR A 50 6.22 -13.16 -9.00
N GLN A 51 5.32 -13.61 -8.12
CA GLN A 51 3.93 -13.91 -8.48
C GLN A 51 3.02 -12.71 -8.23
N PHE A 52 3.56 -11.64 -7.63
CA PHE A 52 2.81 -10.45 -7.22
C PHE A 52 3.40 -9.21 -7.88
N PRO A 53 3.07 -8.99 -9.17
CA PRO A 53 3.77 -7.99 -9.97
C PRO A 53 3.41 -6.54 -9.67
N ARG A 54 2.28 -6.29 -9.01
CA ARG A 54 1.86 -4.92 -8.71
C ARG A 54 2.54 -4.45 -7.42
N ILE A 55 3.38 -3.41 -7.53
CA ILE A 55 4.14 -2.90 -6.38
C ILE A 55 3.68 -1.48 -6.07
N ILE A 56 3.29 -1.27 -4.82
CA ILE A 56 2.88 0.04 -4.33
C ILE A 56 3.69 0.33 -3.05
N ILE A 57 4.24 1.53 -2.95
CA ILE A 57 4.95 1.97 -1.75
C ILE A 57 4.35 3.29 -1.30
N LEU A 58 3.92 3.32 -0.04
CA LEU A 58 3.43 4.53 0.61
C LEU A 58 4.41 4.96 1.69
N LYS A 59 4.44 6.26 1.96
CA LYS A 59 5.21 6.82 3.07
C LYS A 59 4.29 7.60 3.99
N PHE A 60 4.42 7.34 5.29
CA PHE A 60 3.76 8.10 6.34
C PHE A 60 4.84 8.73 7.23
N SER A 61 4.47 9.77 7.98
CA SER A 61 5.43 10.48 8.84
C SER A 61 6.04 9.59 9.92
N SER A 62 5.35 8.51 10.30
CA SER A 62 5.84 7.55 11.29
C SER A 62 5.23 6.18 11.05
N TYR A 63 5.85 5.17 11.67
CA TYR A 63 5.33 3.81 11.67
C TYR A 63 3.93 3.77 12.31
N GLU A 64 3.76 4.49 13.41
CA GLU A 64 2.49 4.55 14.14
C GLU A 64 1.39 5.18 13.28
N LYS A 65 1.74 6.18 12.47
CA LYS A 65 0.77 6.81 11.57
C LYS A 65 0.34 5.87 10.45
N ALA A 66 1.25 5.07 9.93
CA ALA A 66 0.92 4.05 8.93
C ALA A 66 -0.02 2.99 9.52
N LEU A 67 0.23 2.56 10.77
CA LEU A 67 -0.65 1.61 11.46
C LEU A 67 -2.03 2.23 11.69
N GLU A 68 -2.07 3.50 12.08
CA GLU A 68 -3.32 4.22 12.30
C GLU A 68 -4.18 4.24 11.03
N TRP A 69 -3.56 4.53 9.89
CA TRP A 69 -4.25 4.48 8.61
C TRP A 69 -4.78 3.08 8.32
N TYR A 70 -3.94 2.07 8.43
CA TYR A 70 -4.29 0.70 8.09
C TYR A 70 -5.46 0.17 8.93
N ASN A 71 -5.49 0.57 10.21
CA ASN A 71 -6.50 0.10 11.17
C ASN A 71 -7.68 1.07 11.31
N SER A 72 -7.75 2.13 10.50
CA SER A 72 -8.80 3.13 10.61
C SER A 72 -10.15 2.59 10.14
N GLU A 73 -11.22 3.17 10.69
CA GLU A 73 -12.58 2.86 10.28
C GLU A 73 -12.83 3.27 8.83
N GLU A 74 -12.20 4.35 8.38
CA GLU A 74 -12.35 4.83 7.00
C GLU A 74 -11.76 3.86 5.99
N TYR A 75 -10.62 3.23 6.32
CA TYR A 75 -9.97 2.29 5.42
C TYR A 75 -10.61 0.90 5.42
N LYS A 76 -11.28 0.53 6.49
CA LYS A 76 -11.80 -0.82 6.68
C LYS A 76 -12.64 -1.34 5.51
N PRO A 77 -13.69 -0.63 5.04
CA PRO A 77 -14.45 -1.13 3.88
C PRO A 77 -13.67 -1.10 2.59
N ILE A 78 -12.75 -0.15 2.44
CA ILE A 78 -11.89 -0.03 1.26
C ILE A 78 -10.89 -1.18 1.22
N LYS A 79 -10.30 -1.50 2.36
CA LYS A 79 -9.39 -2.64 2.51
C LYS A 79 -10.06 -3.94 2.07
N GLN A 80 -11.33 -4.11 2.39
CA GLN A 80 -12.06 -5.32 2.02
C GLN A 80 -12.16 -5.47 0.50
N ILE A 81 -12.32 -4.37 -0.24
CA ILE A 81 -12.34 -4.41 -1.70
C ILE A 81 -11.00 -4.96 -2.22
N ARG A 82 -9.88 -4.52 -1.64
CA ARG A 82 -8.55 -5.02 -2.01
C ARG A 82 -8.41 -6.51 -1.70
N LEU A 83 -8.82 -6.91 -0.50
CA LEU A 83 -8.70 -8.30 -0.06
C LEU A 83 -9.54 -9.24 -0.93
N ASP A 84 -10.70 -8.80 -1.37
CA ASP A 84 -11.60 -9.61 -2.19
C ASP A 84 -11.13 -9.73 -3.64
N ASN A 85 -10.28 -8.82 -4.12
CA ASN A 85 -9.97 -8.73 -5.54
C ASN A 85 -8.47 -8.78 -5.84
N SER A 86 -7.67 -9.22 -4.86
CA SER A 86 -6.23 -9.35 -5.05
C SER A 86 -5.65 -10.39 -4.08
N GLU A 87 -4.43 -10.82 -4.40
CA GLU A 87 -3.63 -11.71 -3.55
C GLU A 87 -2.26 -11.06 -3.37
N GLY A 88 -1.59 -11.36 -2.27
CA GLY A 88 -0.23 -10.90 -2.06
C GLY A 88 0.02 -10.49 -0.63
N THR A 89 1.01 -9.60 -0.46
CA THR A 89 1.43 -9.13 0.86
C THR A 89 1.27 -7.63 0.98
N ASN A 90 1.03 -7.19 2.21
CA ASN A 90 1.01 -5.78 2.55
C ASN A 90 1.80 -5.65 3.85
N ILE A 91 2.95 -5.00 3.77
CA ILE A 91 3.90 -4.90 4.88
C ILE A 91 3.99 -3.46 5.33
N ILE A 92 3.97 -3.24 6.64
CA ILE A 92 4.22 -1.91 7.21
C ILE A 92 5.53 -2.01 7.97
N ILE A 93 6.50 -1.16 7.61
CA ILE A 93 7.86 -1.24 8.13
C ILE A 93 8.39 0.13 8.50
N LYS A 94 9.18 0.18 9.56
CA LYS A 94 9.86 1.42 9.97
C LYS A 94 11.02 1.72 9.04
N GLY A 95 11.17 3.00 8.71
CA GLY A 95 12.38 3.47 8.09
C GLY A 95 13.52 3.59 9.08
N ILE A 96 14.66 4.01 8.60
CA ILE A 96 15.84 4.19 9.47
C ILE A 96 15.78 5.55 10.15
N TRP A 97 16.42 5.64 11.32
CA TRP A 97 16.67 6.93 11.97
C TRP A 97 17.69 7.70 11.16
N LYS A 98 17.44 8.98 11.00
CA LYS A 98 18.41 9.91 10.43
C LYS A 98 18.91 10.81 11.53
N ASN A 99 20.20 10.82 11.72
CA ASN A 99 20.85 11.66 12.70
C ASN A 99 21.38 12.91 12.03
#